data_4ddc06254c5626e2c8f4c7dff1ecab79
#
_entry.id   4ddc06254c5626e2c8f4c7dff1ecab79
#
_cell.length_a   1.000
_cell.length_b   1.000
_cell.length_c   1.000
_cell.angle_alpha   90.00
_cell.angle_beta   90.00
_cell.angle_gamma   90.00
#
_symmetry.space_group_name_H-M   'P 1'
#
loop_
_entity.id
_entity.type
_entity.pdbx_description
1 polymer ?
#
loop_
_entity_poly.entity_id
_entity_poly.type
_entity_poly.pdbx_seq_one_letter_code
_entity_poly.pdbx_strand_id
1 'polypeptide(L)'
;MDAVPSTASATGLPRLFSLRTVVEMIVTAGPITRAEISRRTGLSKQAVSEVARQLEDAGWIGQVGRTQGNIGRTGVTYQIVPSAAYVIGIDLGGKKCRIALADLSSHVVAETTAATDPAGGITALRQIAGEVDRLIAETGIDRSKIQRAVIGCPGIIDPRSGRLNHSPSIPDLTGTDIAGSLRTLLGAPTTAENDVNLAVLGEHWQGRGRGADSLAFAALGTGIGLGLMINGKLIRGRRGAAGEICFLPIENDPFDENILGEGAFERAIGSRGIMARYRRLGGDQLGDRAARSVDEIFAALRKGDAVAERTIDETARLFAFGLLSLTAIIDPDMIVLGGSIGIQPELVERATAYVKAGSEQPPHIAASALGNRATLIGALATGLAQLQESVFAIPTSGPFPLPDPGPHPARAGKPALEL
;
A
#
# COMPACT_ATOMS: atom_id res chain seq x y z
N MET A 1 31.57 -11.99 1.56
CA MET A 1 30.22 -12.44 1.98
C MET A 1 30.14 -12.33 3.50
N ASP A 2 30.29 -11.12 3.98
CA ASP A 2 30.26 -10.86 5.42
C ASP A 2 28.83 -10.44 5.79
N ALA A 3 28.15 -11.35 6.49
CA ALA A 3 26.84 -11.15 7.03
C ALA A 3 26.86 -9.94 7.97
N VAL A 4 25.92 -9.01 7.81
CA VAL A 4 25.57 -8.01 8.82
C VAL A 4 25.44 -8.75 10.15
N PRO A 5 26.17 -8.38 11.21
CA PRO A 5 26.14 -9.12 12.46
C PRO A 5 24.69 -9.07 13.00
N SER A 6 24.05 -10.23 13.03
CA SER A 6 22.79 -10.44 13.75
C SER A 6 23.08 -10.16 15.23
N THR A 7 22.56 -9.05 15.77
CA THR A 7 22.62 -8.71 17.18
C THR A 7 21.75 -9.63 18.06
N ALA A 8 21.22 -10.72 17.51
CA ALA A 8 20.31 -11.66 18.17
C ALA A 8 20.96 -12.69 19.07
N SER A 9 22.24 -12.51 19.50
CA SER A 9 22.89 -13.38 20.46
C SER A 9 22.78 -12.80 21.87
N ALA A 10 21.96 -13.42 22.73
CA ALA A 10 21.92 -13.29 24.20
C ALA A 10 21.53 -11.89 24.76
N THR A 11 20.60 -11.18 24.19
CA THR A 11 20.06 -9.94 24.78
C THR A 11 18.79 -10.22 25.57
N GLY A 12 18.82 -10.03 26.90
CA GLY A 12 17.62 -10.17 27.74
C GLY A 12 16.52 -9.17 27.33
N LEU A 13 15.24 -9.54 27.55
CA LEU A 13 14.05 -8.72 27.28
C LEU A 13 14.19 -7.23 27.64
N PRO A 14 14.80 -6.83 28.79
CA PRO A 14 14.98 -5.42 29.13
C PRO A 14 15.85 -4.63 28.15
N ARG A 15 16.86 -5.27 27.55
CA ARG A 15 17.75 -4.61 26.58
C ARG A 15 17.06 -4.38 25.25
N LEU A 16 16.27 -5.36 24.80
CA LEU A 16 15.43 -5.22 23.59
C LEU A 16 14.40 -4.11 23.75
N PHE A 17 13.76 -4.04 24.92
CA PHE A 17 12.83 -2.96 25.24
C PHE A 17 13.51 -1.59 25.18
N SER A 18 14.68 -1.45 25.79
CA SER A 18 15.44 -0.18 25.76
C SER A 18 15.84 0.21 24.33
N LEU A 19 16.29 -0.75 23.52
CA LEU A 19 16.65 -0.52 22.11
C LEU A 19 15.44 0.00 21.33
N ARG A 20 14.30 -0.68 21.42
CA ARG A 20 13.06 -0.26 20.80
C ARG A 20 12.69 1.17 21.18
N THR A 21 12.58 1.42 22.48
CA THR A 21 12.13 2.71 23.00
C THR A 21 13.03 3.86 22.55
N VAL A 22 14.36 3.64 22.53
CA VAL A 22 15.32 4.68 22.08
C VAL A 22 15.17 4.92 20.57
N VAL A 23 15.07 3.86 19.76
CA VAL A 23 14.89 4.00 18.30
C VAL A 23 13.57 4.71 17.98
N GLU A 24 12.48 4.30 18.60
CA GLU A 24 11.17 4.92 18.43
C GLU A 24 11.22 6.42 18.72
N MET A 25 11.87 6.81 19.81
CA MET A 25 12.07 8.23 20.14
C MET A 25 12.92 8.98 19.12
N ILE A 26 13.96 8.36 18.56
CA ILE A 26 14.81 9.01 17.55
C ILE A 26 14.05 9.14 16.24
N VAL A 27 13.29 8.13 15.84
CA VAL A 27 12.47 8.13 14.60
C VAL A 27 11.37 9.17 14.68
N THR A 28 10.65 9.23 15.82
CA THR A 28 9.44 10.08 15.94
C THR A 28 9.72 11.52 16.37
N ALA A 29 10.81 11.76 17.10
CA ALA A 29 11.11 13.06 17.72
C ALA A 29 12.52 13.60 17.40
N GLY A 30 13.26 12.94 16.49
CA GLY A 30 14.59 13.43 16.09
C GLY A 30 14.53 14.75 15.29
N PRO A 31 15.56 15.60 15.40
CA PRO A 31 16.78 15.45 16.19
C PRO A 31 16.56 15.56 17.71
N ILE A 32 17.06 14.60 18.50
CA ILE A 32 16.82 14.50 19.94
C ILE A 32 18.11 14.20 20.72
N THR A 33 18.21 14.70 21.96
CA THR A 33 19.37 14.41 22.84
C THR A 33 19.17 13.15 23.67
N ARG A 34 20.25 12.48 24.06
CA ARG A 34 20.20 11.34 25.01
C ARG A 34 19.50 11.70 26.33
N ALA A 35 19.69 12.93 26.81
CA ALA A 35 19.04 13.40 28.02
C ALA A 35 17.52 13.51 27.85
N GLU A 36 17.08 14.02 26.72
CA GLU A 36 15.66 14.15 26.41
C GLU A 36 15.00 12.78 26.19
N ILE A 37 15.69 11.84 25.51
CA ILE A 37 15.23 10.45 25.39
C ILE A 37 15.04 9.85 26.79
N SER A 38 16.05 9.95 27.67
CA SER A 38 15.97 9.45 29.05
C SER A 38 14.80 10.06 29.81
N ARG A 39 14.57 11.37 29.67
CA ARG A 39 13.46 12.09 30.32
C ARG A 39 12.08 11.63 29.83
N ARG A 40 11.91 11.48 28.52
CA ARG A 40 10.60 11.10 27.92
C ARG A 40 10.27 9.62 28.12
N THR A 41 11.27 8.76 28.14
CA THR A 41 11.08 7.31 28.18
C THR A 41 11.17 6.71 29.59
N GLY A 42 11.72 7.44 30.54
CA GLY A 42 12.02 6.93 31.89
C GLY A 42 13.24 5.97 31.93
N LEU A 43 13.90 5.73 30.81
CA LEU A 43 15.11 4.89 30.77
C LEU A 43 16.28 5.59 31.47
N SER A 44 17.16 4.81 32.11
CA SER A 44 18.35 5.36 32.71
C SER A 44 19.28 6.02 31.67
N LYS A 45 20.00 7.08 32.06
CA LYS A 45 20.97 7.76 31.20
C LYS A 45 22.03 6.80 30.64
N GLN A 46 22.40 5.80 31.41
CA GLN A 46 23.39 4.78 31.04
C GLN A 46 22.80 3.89 29.94
N ALA A 47 21.57 3.38 30.09
CA ALA A 47 20.90 2.56 29.09
C ALA A 47 20.74 3.29 27.76
N VAL A 48 20.27 4.56 27.78
CA VAL A 48 20.15 5.39 26.59
C VAL A 48 21.49 5.61 25.91
N SER A 49 22.55 5.88 26.69
CA SER A 49 23.90 6.12 26.15
C SER A 49 24.49 4.87 25.51
N GLU A 50 24.30 3.70 26.12
CA GLU A 50 24.72 2.41 25.57
C GLU A 50 24.03 2.10 24.23
N VAL A 51 22.70 2.22 24.19
CA VAL A 51 21.92 1.98 22.99
C VAL A 51 22.28 2.99 21.88
N ALA A 52 22.33 4.28 22.21
CA ALA A 52 22.69 5.31 21.22
C ALA A 52 24.09 5.09 20.64
N ARG A 53 25.06 4.68 21.45
CA ARG A 53 26.41 4.33 20.97
C ARG A 53 26.36 3.14 20.00
N GLN A 54 25.64 2.06 20.35
CA GLN A 54 25.50 0.89 19.46
C GLN A 54 24.86 1.25 18.11
N LEU A 55 23.82 2.09 18.11
CA LEU A 55 23.17 2.55 16.89
C LEU A 55 24.07 3.46 16.04
N GLU A 56 24.87 4.30 16.69
CA GLU A 56 25.84 5.19 16.05
C GLU A 56 27.01 4.39 15.45
N ASP A 57 27.59 3.45 16.22
CA ASP A 57 28.66 2.56 15.76
C ASP A 57 28.20 1.68 14.57
N ALA A 58 26.92 1.30 14.54
CA ALA A 58 26.31 0.57 13.44
C ALA A 58 25.86 1.46 12.26
N GLY A 59 26.00 2.79 12.36
CA GLY A 59 25.66 3.73 11.31
C GLY A 59 24.17 4.02 11.12
N TRP A 60 23.31 3.57 12.04
CA TRP A 60 21.86 3.80 11.95
C TRP A 60 21.42 5.20 12.37
N ILE A 61 22.17 5.81 13.30
CA ILE A 61 21.95 7.18 13.74
C ILE A 61 23.23 7.99 13.59
N GLY A 62 23.09 9.29 13.44
CA GLY A 62 24.21 10.22 13.37
C GLY A 62 23.99 11.45 14.22
N GLN A 63 25.10 12.12 14.58
CA GLN A 63 25.07 13.40 15.26
C GLN A 63 24.78 14.50 14.24
N VAL A 64 23.75 15.32 14.49
CA VAL A 64 23.31 16.37 13.54
C VAL A 64 23.39 17.78 14.12
N GLY A 65 23.76 17.92 15.39
CA GLY A 65 23.91 19.24 16.01
C GLY A 65 24.10 19.20 17.50
N ARG A 66 24.03 20.37 18.10
CA ARG A 66 24.04 20.59 19.55
C ARG A 66 22.89 21.51 19.94
N THR A 67 22.22 21.26 21.05
CA THR A 67 21.18 22.14 21.56
C THR A 67 21.75 23.52 21.89
N GLN A 68 21.17 24.59 21.32
CA GLN A 68 21.47 25.98 21.70
C GLN A 68 20.44 26.46 22.71
N GLY A 69 20.95 27.01 23.84
CA GLY A 69 20.14 27.82 24.75
C GLY A 69 19.49 27.06 25.89
N ASN A 70 20.14 27.12 26.99
CA ASN A 70 19.73 27.27 28.41
C ASN A 70 20.98 27.05 29.24
N ILE A 71 21.09 27.67 30.42
CA ILE A 71 22.22 27.53 31.35
C ILE A 71 22.37 26.05 31.72
N GLY A 72 23.20 25.31 30.97
CA GLY A 72 23.42 23.88 31.12
C GLY A 72 24.22 23.29 29.95
N ARG A 73 24.83 22.12 30.12
CA ARG A 73 25.65 21.43 29.12
C ARG A 73 24.93 21.28 27.78
N THR A 74 25.53 21.80 26.70
CA THR A 74 25.14 21.54 25.31
C THR A 74 25.08 20.04 25.06
N GLY A 75 23.88 19.52 24.75
CA GLY A 75 23.68 18.10 24.43
C GLY A 75 23.81 17.86 22.93
N VAL A 76 24.50 16.80 22.55
CA VAL A 76 24.54 16.30 21.16
C VAL A 76 23.18 15.77 20.79
N THR A 77 22.68 16.15 19.61
CA THR A 77 21.40 15.66 19.04
C THR A 77 21.66 14.55 18.01
N TYR A 78 20.82 13.53 18.05
CA TYR A 78 20.88 12.35 17.20
C TYR A 78 19.65 12.28 16.31
N GLN A 79 19.85 11.80 15.10
CA GLN A 79 18.82 11.54 14.10
C GLN A 79 19.13 10.25 13.36
N ILE A 80 18.12 9.59 12.80
CA ILE A 80 18.30 8.49 11.85
C ILE A 80 19.16 8.97 10.67
N VAL A 81 20.08 8.12 10.22
CA VAL A 81 20.83 8.33 8.98
C VAL A 81 19.98 7.81 7.82
N PRO A 82 19.34 8.68 7.00
CA PRO A 82 18.42 8.24 5.94
C PRO A 82 19.05 7.22 4.99
N SER A 83 20.30 7.45 4.60
CA SER A 83 21.06 6.63 3.65
C SER A 83 21.72 5.38 4.27
N ALA A 84 21.41 5.01 5.52
CA ALA A 84 21.94 3.81 6.14
C ALA A 84 21.35 2.53 5.52
N ALA A 85 20.08 2.58 5.10
CA ALA A 85 19.45 1.49 4.38
C ALA A 85 18.31 1.99 3.48
N TYR A 86 17.92 1.14 2.53
CA TYR A 86 16.84 1.42 1.60
C TYR A 86 15.91 0.22 1.49
N VAL A 87 14.66 0.49 1.15
CA VAL A 87 13.64 -0.52 0.81
C VAL A 87 13.14 -0.31 -0.59
N ILE A 88 12.77 -1.41 -1.26
CA ILE A 88 12.16 -1.41 -2.57
C ILE A 88 10.67 -1.68 -2.40
N GLY A 89 9.82 -0.80 -2.92
CA GLY A 89 8.40 -1.03 -3.11
C GLY A 89 8.11 -1.31 -4.59
N ILE A 90 7.27 -2.31 -4.85
CA ILE A 90 6.88 -2.72 -6.20
C ILE A 90 5.36 -2.87 -6.25
N ASP A 91 4.72 -2.26 -7.23
CA ASP A 91 3.31 -2.43 -7.58
C ASP A 91 3.25 -3.06 -8.98
N LEU A 92 3.00 -4.37 -9.05
CA LEU A 92 2.89 -5.12 -10.28
C LEU A 92 1.43 -5.23 -10.70
N GLY A 93 0.98 -4.37 -11.58
CA GLY A 93 -0.34 -4.47 -12.23
C GLY A 93 -0.26 -5.16 -13.59
N GLY A 94 -1.42 -5.59 -14.11
CA GLY A 94 -1.49 -6.28 -15.42
C GLY A 94 -1.07 -5.43 -16.63
N LYS A 95 -1.04 -4.10 -16.53
CA LYS A 95 -0.64 -3.20 -17.63
C LYS A 95 0.60 -2.38 -17.31
N LYS A 96 0.84 -2.08 -16.05
CA LYS A 96 1.92 -1.20 -15.59
C LYS A 96 2.52 -1.77 -14.31
N CYS A 97 3.84 -1.68 -14.22
CA CYS A 97 4.61 -1.94 -13.02
C CYS A 97 5.19 -0.61 -12.52
N ARG A 98 5.05 -0.32 -11.22
CA ARG A 98 5.66 0.82 -10.55
C ARG A 98 6.66 0.32 -9.53
N ILE A 99 7.79 0.98 -9.47
CA ILE A 99 8.88 0.61 -8.56
C ILE A 99 9.40 1.88 -7.92
N ALA A 100 9.61 1.85 -6.61
CA ALA A 100 10.24 2.95 -5.89
C ALA A 100 11.26 2.45 -4.88
N LEU A 101 12.26 3.29 -4.64
CA LEU A 101 13.24 3.16 -3.56
C LEU A 101 12.93 4.20 -2.50
N ALA A 102 12.85 3.78 -1.24
CA ALA A 102 12.72 4.69 -0.11
C ALA A 102 13.86 4.50 0.89
N ASP A 103 14.31 5.60 1.51
CA ASP A 103 15.28 5.61 2.58
C ASP A 103 14.63 5.37 3.97
N LEU A 104 15.45 5.32 5.02
CA LEU A 104 14.96 5.12 6.40
C LEU A 104 14.11 6.27 6.95
N SER A 105 14.16 7.44 6.32
CA SER A 105 13.28 8.58 6.65
C SER A 105 11.97 8.54 5.85
N SER A 106 11.71 7.43 5.16
CA SER A 106 10.52 7.22 4.32
C SER A 106 10.43 8.13 3.10
N HIS A 107 11.52 8.81 2.73
CA HIS A 107 11.56 9.59 1.50
C HIS A 107 11.75 8.66 0.30
N VAL A 108 10.92 8.81 -0.71
CA VAL A 108 11.09 8.16 -2.01
C VAL A 108 12.24 8.84 -2.74
N VAL A 109 13.38 8.16 -2.82
CA VAL A 109 14.60 8.68 -3.44
C VAL A 109 14.64 8.47 -4.94
N ALA A 110 13.90 7.47 -5.45
CA ALA A 110 13.73 7.20 -6.88
C ALA A 110 12.42 6.44 -7.11
N GLU A 111 11.80 6.69 -8.27
CA GLU A 111 10.56 6.01 -8.70
C GLU A 111 10.55 5.87 -10.22
N THR A 112 10.07 4.74 -10.72
CA THR A 112 9.86 4.50 -12.14
C THR A 112 8.51 3.82 -12.39
N THR A 113 8.01 3.97 -13.60
CA THR A 113 6.83 3.26 -14.09
C THR A 113 7.15 2.70 -15.48
N ALA A 114 6.95 1.40 -15.66
CA ALA A 114 7.12 0.70 -16.93
C ALA A 114 5.82 -0.01 -17.34
N ALA A 115 5.66 -0.30 -18.62
CA ALA A 115 4.63 -1.24 -19.06
C ALA A 115 5.00 -2.64 -18.56
N THR A 116 4.02 -3.38 -18.02
CA THR A 116 4.24 -4.77 -17.60
C THR A 116 4.49 -5.63 -18.84
N ASP A 117 5.51 -6.48 -18.77
CA ASP A 117 5.82 -7.41 -19.87
C ASP A 117 4.61 -8.34 -20.12
N PRO A 118 4.07 -8.36 -21.34
CA PRO A 118 2.88 -9.14 -21.64
C PRO A 118 3.10 -10.67 -21.58
N ALA A 119 4.35 -11.14 -21.61
CA ALA A 119 4.67 -12.55 -21.40
C ALA A 119 4.43 -13.00 -19.94
N GLY A 120 4.37 -12.05 -18.98
CA GLY A 120 4.11 -12.37 -17.59
C GLY A 120 5.17 -13.25 -16.92
N GLY A 121 4.75 -14.06 -15.95
CA GLY A 121 5.59 -15.06 -15.27
C GLY A 121 6.96 -14.54 -14.85
N ILE A 122 7.99 -15.39 -15.05
CA ILE A 122 9.38 -15.04 -14.70
C ILE A 122 9.94 -13.89 -15.55
N THR A 123 9.40 -13.65 -16.75
CA THR A 123 9.84 -12.56 -17.63
C THR A 123 9.50 -11.20 -17.03
N ALA A 124 8.29 -11.06 -16.51
CA ALA A 124 7.88 -9.84 -15.78
C ALA A 124 8.73 -9.62 -14.52
N LEU A 125 9.09 -10.70 -13.80
CA LEU A 125 9.95 -10.59 -12.61
C LEU A 125 11.40 -10.18 -12.98
N ARG A 126 11.94 -10.66 -14.11
CA ARG A 126 13.24 -10.21 -14.63
C ARG A 126 13.20 -8.75 -15.09
N GLN A 127 12.12 -8.33 -15.72
CA GLN A 127 11.91 -6.92 -16.08
C GLN A 127 11.95 -6.04 -14.81
N ILE A 128 11.24 -6.43 -13.76
CA ILE A 128 11.26 -5.71 -12.47
C ILE A 128 12.69 -5.59 -11.95
N ALA A 129 13.45 -6.68 -11.95
CA ALA A 129 14.83 -6.67 -11.48
C ALA A 129 15.72 -5.73 -12.31
N GLY A 130 15.56 -5.71 -13.62
CA GLY A 130 16.28 -4.79 -14.50
C GLY A 130 15.94 -3.31 -14.24
N GLU A 131 14.67 -3.01 -13.99
CA GLU A 131 14.25 -1.64 -13.62
C GLU A 131 14.80 -1.22 -12.25
N VAL A 132 14.86 -2.14 -11.28
CA VAL A 132 15.51 -1.90 -9.98
C VAL A 132 17.01 -1.62 -10.15
N ASP A 133 17.69 -2.42 -10.97
CA ASP A 133 19.13 -2.24 -11.26
C ASP A 133 19.39 -0.86 -11.89
N ARG A 134 18.52 -0.44 -12.82
CA ARG A 134 18.58 0.89 -13.42
C ARG A 134 18.41 1.99 -12.39
N LEU A 135 17.40 1.91 -11.50
CA LEU A 135 17.18 2.91 -10.45
C LEU A 135 18.37 3.00 -9.48
N ILE A 136 18.96 1.86 -9.09
CA ILE A 136 20.14 1.81 -8.22
C ILE A 136 21.34 2.48 -8.92
N ALA A 137 21.57 2.21 -10.21
CA ALA A 137 22.64 2.83 -10.97
C ALA A 137 22.45 4.35 -11.13
N GLU A 138 21.23 4.81 -11.42
CA GLU A 138 20.89 6.22 -11.57
C GLU A 138 21.05 7.02 -10.26
N THR A 139 20.76 6.38 -9.11
CA THR A 139 20.85 7.03 -7.80
C THR A 139 22.24 6.93 -7.17
N GLY A 140 23.10 6.04 -7.65
CA GLY A 140 24.40 5.76 -7.05
C GLY A 140 24.31 5.07 -5.68
N ILE A 141 23.16 4.51 -5.35
CA ILE A 141 22.96 3.78 -4.08
C ILE A 141 23.80 2.51 -4.11
N ASP A 142 24.53 2.25 -3.01
CA ASP A 142 25.20 0.98 -2.82
C ASP A 142 24.15 -0.14 -2.64
N ARG A 143 24.20 -1.16 -3.53
CA ARG A 143 23.27 -2.29 -3.53
C ARG A 143 23.23 -3.02 -2.18
N SER A 144 24.34 -3.08 -1.45
CA SER A 144 24.43 -3.69 -0.12
C SER A 144 23.51 -3.03 0.92
N LYS A 145 23.11 -1.78 0.69
CA LYS A 145 22.18 -1.03 1.52
C LYS A 145 20.71 -1.32 1.23
N ILE A 146 20.39 -2.07 0.19
CA ILE A 146 19.03 -2.54 -0.07
C ILE A 146 18.72 -3.67 0.87
N GLN A 147 17.88 -3.43 1.86
CA GLN A 147 17.64 -4.37 2.97
C GLN A 147 16.34 -5.16 2.84
N ARG A 148 15.35 -4.63 2.10
CA ARG A 148 14.04 -5.27 1.91
C ARG A 148 13.47 -4.91 0.55
N ALA A 149 12.69 -5.84 0.00
CA ALA A 149 11.80 -5.59 -1.13
C ALA A 149 10.40 -6.09 -0.81
N VAL A 150 9.38 -5.34 -1.19
CA VAL A 150 7.98 -5.75 -1.07
C VAL A 150 7.30 -5.55 -2.40
N ILE A 151 6.63 -6.60 -2.88
CA ILE A 151 5.85 -6.55 -4.11
C ILE A 151 4.38 -6.75 -3.84
N GLY A 152 3.55 -5.82 -4.33
CA GLY A 152 2.12 -5.97 -4.51
C GLY A 152 1.83 -6.58 -5.87
N CYS A 153 1.00 -7.62 -5.90
CA CYS A 153 0.56 -8.24 -7.14
C CYS A 153 -0.92 -8.60 -7.08
N PRO A 154 -1.62 -8.59 -8.23
CA PRO A 154 -3.01 -8.98 -8.28
C PRO A 154 -3.14 -10.49 -8.06
N GLY A 155 -4.01 -10.87 -7.12
CA GLY A 155 -4.34 -12.25 -6.83
C GLY A 155 -4.08 -12.66 -5.38
N ILE A 156 -4.36 -13.92 -5.09
CA ILE A 156 -4.36 -14.48 -3.74
C ILE A 156 -2.98 -15.04 -3.41
N ILE A 157 -2.29 -14.43 -2.46
CA ILE A 157 -1.03 -14.93 -1.90
C ILE A 157 -1.36 -15.83 -0.70
N ASP A 158 -0.99 -17.10 -0.76
CA ASP A 158 -1.14 -18.01 0.37
C ASP A 158 -0.15 -17.63 1.49
N PRO A 159 -0.62 -17.27 2.70
CA PRO A 159 0.25 -16.79 3.77
C PRO A 159 1.24 -17.83 4.29
N ARG A 160 1.02 -19.14 4.03
CA ARG A 160 1.85 -20.23 4.52
C ARG A 160 2.96 -20.59 3.53
N SER A 161 2.60 -20.65 2.23
CA SER A 161 3.55 -21.05 1.18
C SER A 161 4.20 -19.86 0.47
N GLY A 162 3.65 -18.63 0.59
CA GLY A 162 4.08 -17.45 -0.17
C GLY A 162 3.80 -17.53 -1.67
N ARG A 163 3.05 -18.57 -2.13
CA ARG A 163 2.74 -18.76 -3.55
C ARG A 163 1.50 -17.97 -3.95
N LEU A 164 1.51 -17.49 -5.16
CA LEU A 164 0.35 -16.86 -5.79
C LEU A 164 -0.57 -17.95 -6.33
N ASN A 165 -1.76 -18.11 -5.72
CA ASN A 165 -2.69 -19.16 -6.08
C ASN A 165 -3.59 -18.81 -7.28
N HIS A 166 -3.87 -17.53 -7.48
CA HIS A 166 -4.76 -17.05 -8.55
C HIS A 166 -4.31 -15.66 -9.00
N SER A 167 -4.05 -15.49 -10.29
CA SER A 167 -3.75 -14.19 -10.91
C SER A 167 -4.28 -14.16 -12.35
N PRO A 168 -5.51 -13.72 -12.54
CA PRO A 168 -6.10 -13.67 -13.87
C PRO A 168 -5.54 -12.55 -14.74
N SER A 169 -4.91 -11.55 -14.14
CA SER A 169 -4.47 -10.32 -14.82
C SER A 169 -3.08 -10.41 -15.44
N ILE A 170 -2.27 -11.39 -15.04
CA ILE A 170 -0.87 -11.55 -15.51
C ILE A 170 -0.67 -13.01 -15.91
N PRO A 171 -0.35 -13.28 -17.19
CA PRO A 171 -0.10 -14.62 -17.66
C PRO A 171 1.05 -15.32 -16.88
N ASP A 172 0.99 -16.63 -16.74
CA ASP A 172 2.03 -17.51 -16.20
C ASP A 172 2.59 -17.12 -14.81
N LEU A 173 1.82 -16.32 -14.05
CA LEU A 173 2.20 -15.91 -12.70
C LEU A 173 1.60 -16.83 -11.63
N THR A 174 0.46 -17.47 -11.90
CA THR A 174 -0.20 -18.42 -10.99
C THR A 174 0.72 -19.62 -10.65
N GLY A 175 0.81 -19.95 -9.38
CA GLY A 175 1.67 -21.02 -8.86
C GLY A 175 3.13 -20.63 -8.65
N THR A 176 3.53 -19.42 -9.04
CA THR A 176 4.91 -18.93 -8.90
C THR A 176 5.22 -18.53 -7.45
N ASP A 177 6.41 -18.89 -6.98
CA ASP A 177 7.01 -18.29 -5.78
C ASP A 177 7.64 -16.93 -6.17
N ILE A 178 6.79 -15.88 -6.13
CA ILE A 178 7.20 -14.53 -6.52
C ILE A 178 8.28 -14.00 -5.58
N ALA A 179 8.08 -14.15 -4.27
CA ALA A 179 9.00 -13.66 -3.27
C ALA A 179 10.38 -14.33 -3.37
N GLY A 180 10.41 -15.65 -3.53
CA GLY A 180 11.67 -16.41 -3.71
C GLY A 180 12.38 -16.08 -5.01
N SER A 181 11.66 -15.93 -6.11
CA SER A 181 12.21 -15.55 -7.41
C SER A 181 12.83 -14.14 -7.35
N LEU A 182 12.10 -13.15 -6.83
CA LEU A 182 12.62 -11.79 -6.69
C LEU A 182 13.75 -11.69 -5.67
N ARG A 183 13.69 -12.44 -4.57
CA ARG A 183 14.82 -12.51 -3.61
C ARG A 183 16.11 -12.92 -4.30
N THR A 184 16.03 -13.90 -5.20
CA THR A 184 17.20 -14.37 -5.98
C THR A 184 17.67 -13.31 -6.97
N LEU A 185 16.74 -12.66 -7.68
CA LEU A 185 17.07 -11.65 -8.69
C LEU A 185 17.59 -10.36 -8.08
N LEU A 186 16.99 -9.90 -6.99
CA LEU A 186 17.33 -8.63 -6.33
C LEU A 186 18.48 -8.76 -5.33
N GLY A 187 18.75 -9.96 -4.81
CA GLY A 187 19.73 -10.18 -3.74
C GLY A 187 19.29 -9.63 -2.39
N ALA A 188 18.00 -9.34 -2.19
CA ALA A 188 17.44 -8.78 -0.97
C ALA A 188 16.24 -9.62 -0.48
N PRO A 189 16.05 -9.75 0.84
CA PRO A 189 14.84 -10.37 1.38
C PRO A 189 13.58 -9.73 0.81
N THR A 190 12.71 -10.55 0.23
CA THR A 190 11.53 -10.08 -0.50
C THR A 190 10.25 -10.68 0.08
N THR A 191 9.21 -9.87 0.18
CA THR A 191 7.86 -10.26 0.58
C THR A 191 6.89 -9.96 -0.55
N ALA A 192 6.00 -10.91 -0.86
CA ALA A 192 4.89 -10.70 -1.79
C ALA A 192 3.57 -10.56 -0.99
N GLU A 193 2.71 -9.64 -1.40
CA GLU A 193 1.40 -9.39 -0.82
C GLU A 193 0.39 -9.07 -1.94
N ASN A 194 -0.89 -9.23 -1.65
CA ASN A 194 -1.93 -8.78 -2.56
C ASN A 194 -1.90 -7.24 -2.69
N ASP A 195 -2.17 -6.72 -3.88
CA ASP A 195 -2.08 -5.29 -4.22
C ASP A 195 -3.06 -4.42 -3.42
N VAL A 196 -4.32 -4.85 -3.23
CA VAL A 196 -5.30 -4.09 -2.43
C VAL A 196 -5.02 -4.18 -0.92
N ASN A 197 -4.39 -5.25 -0.45
CA ASN A 197 -3.90 -5.35 0.91
C ASN A 197 -2.77 -4.35 1.18
N LEU A 198 -1.87 -4.15 0.24
CA LEU A 198 -0.88 -3.08 0.35
C LEU A 198 -1.52 -1.71 0.22
N ALA A 199 -2.54 -1.55 -0.65
CA ALA A 199 -3.21 -0.27 -0.80
C ALA A 199 -3.90 0.19 0.49
N VAL A 200 -4.56 -0.70 1.24
CA VAL A 200 -5.13 -0.34 2.55
C VAL A 200 -4.05 0.07 3.55
N LEU A 201 -2.89 -0.60 3.55
CA LEU A 201 -1.74 -0.21 4.39
C LEU A 201 -1.18 1.16 3.98
N GLY A 202 -1.11 1.45 2.68
CA GLY A 202 -0.70 2.76 2.18
C GLY A 202 -1.62 3.89 2.63
N GLU A 203 -2.93 3.69 2.47
CA GLU A 203 -3.94 4.68 2.90
C GLU A 203 -3.97 4.85 4.43
N HIS A 204 -3.74 3.79 5.18
CA HIS A 204 -3.60 3.88 6.64
C HIS A 204 -2.35 4.66 7.04
N TRP A 205 -1.24 4.50 6.33
CA TRP A 205 0.02 5.17 6.64
C TRP A 205 0.03 6.64 6.23
N GLN A 206 -0.28 6.95 4.96
CA GLN A 206 -0.10 8.30 4.38
C GLN A 206 -1.35 8.85 3.69
N GLY A 207 -2.46 8.11 3.69
CA GLY A 207 -3.66 8.49 2.98
C GLY A 207 -4.82 8.91 3.89
N ARG A 208 -6.03 8.62 3.43
CA ARG A 208 -7.28 8.96 4.13
C ARG A 208 -7.50 8.14 5.39
N GLY A 209 -6.94 6.94 5.46
CA GLY A 209 -7.12 6.03 6.59
C GLY A 209 -6.24 6.30 7.81
N ARG A 210 -5.49 7.41 7.85
CA ARG A 210 -4.64 7.76 9.00
C ARG A 210 -5.46 7.87 10.28
N GLY A 211 -5.06 7.09 11.28
CA GLY A 211 -5.70 7.10 12.60
C GLY A 211 -6.97 6.27 12.71
N ALA A 212 -7.42 5.61 11.64
CA ALA A 212 -8.52 4.65 11.72
C ALA A 212 -8.02 3.33 12.30
N ASP A 213 -8.75 2.76 13.27
CA ASP A 213 -8.45 1.43 13.82
C ASP A 213 -8.92 0.32 12.88
N SER A 214 -10.07 0.53 12.24
CA SER A 214 -10.67 -0.40 11.27
C SER A 214 -10.92 0.32 9.94
N LEU A 215 -10.26 -0.15 8.90
CA LEU A 215 -10.22 0.48 7.58
C LEU A 215 -10.50 -0.54 6.49
N ALA A 216 -11.34 -0.19 5.54
CA ALA A 216 -11.55 -0.92 4.30
C ALA A 216 -11.07 -0.09 3.10
N PHE A 217 -10.37 -0.72 2.17
CA PHE A 217 -9.98 -0.11 0.88
C PHE A 217 -10.63 -0.91 -0.23
N ALA A 218 -11.65 -0.34 -0.88
CA ALA A 218 -12.39 -0.96 -1.98
C ALA A 218 -11.92 -0.38 -3.32
N ALA A 219 -11.20 -1.17 -4.10
CA ALA A 219 -10.65 -0.78 -5.41
C ALA A 219 -11.57 -1.25 -6.53
N LEU A 220 -12.21 -0.32 -7.23
CA LEU A 220 -13.00 -0.60 -8.42
C LEU A 220 -12.29 -0.09 -9.67
N GLY A 221 -12.05 -1.02 -10.61
CA GLY A 221 -11.38 -0.77 -11.88
C GLY A 221 -11.80 -1.79 -12.93
N THR A 222 -10.86 -2.54 -13.51
CA THR A 222 -11.18 -3.68 -14.37
C THR A 222 -12.02 -4.70 -13.62
N GLY A 223 -11.63 -5.00 -12.39
CA GLY A 223 -12.37 -5.80 -11.43
C GLY A 223 -12.63 -5.03 -10.13
N ILE A 224 -12.95 -5.77 -9.07
CA ILE A 224 -13.11 -5.25 -7.72
C ILE A 224 -12.25 -6.03 -6.72
N GLY A 225 -11.51 -5.31 -5.89
CA GLY A 225 -10.74 -5.87 -4.78
C GLY A 225 -11.02 -5.13 -3.48
N LEU A 226 -10.79 -5.80 -2.36
CA LEU A 226 -10.96 -5.23 -1.02
C LEU A 226 -9.78 -5.58 -0.13
N GLY A 227 -9.12 -4.58 0.41
CA GLY A 227 -8.15 -4.71 1.52
C GLY A 227 -8.80 -4.34 2.84
N LEU A 228 -8.52 -5.09 3.90
CA LEU A 228 -9.13 -4.92 5.21
C LEU A 228 -8.08 -4.78 6.31
N MET A 229 -8.27 -3.78 7.17
CA MET A 229 -7.60 -3.66 8.47
C MET A 229 -8.63 -3.64 9.58
N ILE A 230 -8.38 -4.38 10.65
CA ILE A 230 -9.22 -4.42 11.85
C ILE A 230 -8.29 -4.32 13.07
N ASN A 231 -8.59 -3.36 13.96
CA ASN A 231 -7.74 -3.07 15.12
C ASN A 231 -6.27 -2.84 14.72
N GLY A 232 -6.03 -2.06 13.67
CA GLY A 232 -4.70 -1.73 13.16
C GLY A 232 -3.96 -2.92 12.49
N LYS A 233 -4.62 -4.05 12.24
CA LYS A 233 -4.01 -5.26 11.66
C LYS A 233 -4.62 -5.61 10.32
N LEU A 234 -3.78 -5.90 9.34
CA LEU A 234 -4.20 -6.40 8.03
C LEU A 234 -4.84 -7.78 8.16
N ILE A 235 -6.01 -7.97 7.57
CA ILE A 235 -6.78 -9.21 7.57
C ILE A 235 -6.55 -9.94 6.25
N ARG A 236 -5.81 -11.04 6.31
CA ARG A 236 -5.52 -11.90 5.14
C ARG A 236 -6.45 -13.09 5.03
N GLY A 237 -7.06 -13.50 6.15
CA GLY A 237 -7.80 -14.74 6.22
C GLY A 237 -6.90 -15.99 6.19
N ARG A 238 -7.53 -17.16 6.25
CA ARG A 238 -6.81 -18.44 6.34
C ARG A 238 -5.93 -18.76 5.13
N ARG A 239 -6.40 -18.38 3.92
CA ARG A 239 -5.75 -18.70 2.64
C ARG A 239 -5.28 -17.46 1.88
N GLY A 240 -5.28 -16.30 2.52
CA GLY A 240 -4.99 -15.02 1.86
C GLY A 240 -6.18 -14.43 1.09
N ALA A 241 -7.37 -15.00 1.20
CA ALA A 241 -8.54 -14.64 0.42
C ALA A 241 -9.58 -13.80 1.21
N ALA A 242 -9.20 -13.20 2.35
CA ALA A 242 -10.08 -12.21 2.97
C ALA A 242 -10.16 -10.98 2.05
N GLY A 243 -11.38 -10.47 1.86
CA GLY A 243 -11.60 -9.33 0.96
C GLY A 243 -11.92 -9.70 -0.49
N GLU A 244 -12.05 -10.98 -0.84
CA GLU A 244 -12.49 -11.43 -2.17
C GLU A 244 -13.99 -11.16 -2.38
N ILE A 245 -14.38 -9.87 -2.31
CA ILE A 245 -15.79 -9.43 -2.46
C ILE A 245 -16.31 -9.57 -3.89
N CYS A 246 -15.44 -9.83 -4.85
CA CYS A 246 -15.83 -10.17 -6.22
C CYS A 246 -16.84 -11.33 -6.27
N PHE A 247 -16.78 -12.25 -5.29
CA PHE A 247 -17.67 -13.42 -5.18
C PHE A 247 -18.98 -13.14 -4.43
N LEU A 248 -19.26 -11.92 -3.97
CA LEU A 248 -20.57 -11.61 -3.38
C LEU A 248 -21.70 -11.89 -4.41
N PRO A 249 -22.81 -12.54 -3.99
CA PRO A 249 -23.91 -12.90 -4.89
C PRO A 249 -24.81 -11.68 -5.19
N ILE A 250 -24.24 -10.66 -5.83
CA ILE A 250 -24.94 -9.42 -6.16
C ILE A 250 -25.20 -9.36 -7.66
N GLU A 251 -26.44 -9.15 -8.05
CA GLU A 251 -26.98 -9.05 -9.41
C GLU A 251 -26.90 -10.34 -10.24
N ASN A 252 -25.89 -11.17 -10.07
CA ASN A 252 -25.70 -12.41 -10.83
C ASN A 252 -25.85 -13.66 -9.92
N ASP A 253 -26.29 -14.76 -10.49
CA ASP A 253 -26.37 -16.05 -9.79
C ASP A 253 -24.94 -16.59 -9.59
N PRO A 254 -24.46 -16.76 -8.35
CA PRO A 254 -23.11 -17.27 -8.07
C PRO A 254 -22.94 -18.74 -8.48
N PHE A 255 -24.04 -19.45 -8.78
CA PHE A 255 -24.03 -20.86 -9.22
C PHE A 255 -24.03 -21.01 -10.75
N ASP A 256 -24.10 -19.91 -11.51
CA ASP A 256 -23.96 -19.93 -12.96
C ASP A 256 -22.52 -20.32 -13.33
N GLU A 257 -22.35 -21.44 -14.04
CA GLU A 257 -21.06 -21.96 -14.47
C GLU A 257 -20.25 -20.96 -15.33
N ASN A 258 -20.93 -20.02 -16.04
CA ASN A 258 -20.28 -19.01 -16.87
C ASN A 258 -19.61 -17.89 -16.06
N ILE A 259 -19.84 -17.82 -14.75
CA ILE A 259 -19.25 -16.82 -13.85
C ILE A 259 -18.38 -17.44 -12.75
N LEU A 260 -18.28 -18.77 -12.72
CA LEU A 260 -17.34 -19.47 -11.85
C LEU A 260 -15.91 -19.01 -12.15
N GLY A 261 -15.28 -18.36 -11.18
CA GLY A 261 -13.90 -17.83 -11.29
C GLY A 261 -13.78 -16.35 -11.62
N GLU A 262 -14.80 -15.68 -12.18
CA GLU A 262 -14.84 -14.21 -12.34
C GLU A 262 -15.48 -13.53 -11.12
N GLY A 263 -16.47 -14.16 -10.52
CA GLY A 263 -17.24 -13.63 -9.40
C GLY A 263 -18.47 -12.81 -9.83
N ALA A 264 -19.59 -13.06 -9.14
CA ALA A 264 -20.89 -12.46 -9.48
C ALA A 264 -20.87 -10.93 -9.37
N PHE A 265 -20.28 -10.41 -8.29
CA PHE A 265 -20.20 -8.97 -8.07
C PHE A 265 -19.23 -8.27 -9.01
N GLU A 266 -18.05 -8.85 -9.28
CA GLU A 266 -17.12 -8.28 -10.26
C GLU A 266 -17.75 -8.17 -11.64
N ARG A 267 -18.44 -9.22 -12.07
CA ARG A 267 -19.18 -9.22 -13.34
C ARG A 267 -20.25 -8.13 -13.41
N ALA A 268 -20.85 -7.79 -12.26
CA ALA A 268 -21.86 -6.74 -12.18
C ALA A 268 -21.26 -5.34 -12.28
N ILE A 269 -20.17 -5.04 -11.55
CA ILE A 269 -19.68 -3.67 -11.36
C ILE A 269 -18.29 -3.38 -11.95
N GLY A 270 -17.53 -4.40 -12.34
CA GLY A 270 -16.27 -4.21 -13.03
C GLY A 270 -16.45 -3.54 -14.39
N SER A 271 -15.36 -3.12 -15.02
CA SER A 271 -15.42 -2.36 -16.28
C SER A 271 -16.28 -3.03 -17.36
N ARG A 272 -16.24 -4.38 -17.44
CA ARG A 272 -17.10 -5.15 -18.37
C ARG A 272 -18.59 -5.03 -18.04
N GLY A 273 -18.93 -5.13 -16.74
CA GLY A 273 -20.32 -5.00 -16.27
C GLY A 273 -20.89 -3.61 -16.53
N ILE A 274 -20.11 -2.56 -16.30
CA ILE A 274 -20.48 -1.19 -16.58
C ILE A 274 -20.75 -1.00 -18.09
N MET A 275 -19.85 -1.50 -18.95
CA MET A 275 -20.04 -1.43 -20.41
C MET A 275 -21.26 -2.23 -20.89
N ALA A 276 -21.51 -3.41 -20.32
CA ALA A 276 -22.69 -4.22 -20.62
C ALA A 276 -23.98 -3.49 -20.22
N ARG A 277 -24.01 -2.85 -19.05
CA ARG A 277 -25.12 -2.02 -18.57
C ARG A 277 -25.36 -0.83 -19.46
N TYR A 278 -24.30 -0.12 -19.87
CA TYR A 278 -24.42 1.00 -20.81
C TYR A 278 -25.07 0.59 -22.11
N ARG A 279 -24.66 -0.54 -22.70
CA ARG A 279 -25.30 -1.09 -23.94
C ARG A 279 -26.76 -1.46 -23.71
N ARG A 280 -27.06 -2.17 -22.61
CA ARG A 280 -28.44 -2.55 -22.24
C ARG A 280 -29.35 -1.34 -22.09
N LEU A 281 -28.84 -0.21 -21.64
CA LEU A 281 -29.58 1.04 -21.46
C LEU A 281 -29.70 1.87 -22.74
N GLY A 282 -29.21 1.36 -23.88
CA GLY A 282 -29.35 2.00 -25.20
C GLY A 282 -28.10 2.76 -25.66
N GLY A 283 -26.97 2.59 -25.01
CA GLY A 283 -25.70 3.25 -25.38
C GLY A 283 -25.26 2.97 -26.80
N ASP A 284 -25.46 1.74 -27.30
CA ASP A 284 -25.10 1.36 -28.68
C ASP A 284 -25.98 2.07 -29.74
N GLN A 285 -27.18 2.55 -29.36
CA GLN A 285 -28.08 3.27 -30.25
C GLN A 285 -27.66 4.73 -30.50
N LEU A 286 -26.66 5.23 -29.78
CA LEU A 286 -26.17 6.59 -29.92
C LEU A 286 -25.21 6.79 -31.11
N GLY A 287 -24.96 5.72 -31.91
CA GLY A 287 -24.10 5.78 -33.10
C GLY A 287 -22.68 6.25 -32.76
N ASP A 288 -22.18 7.26 -33.48
CA ASP A 288 -20.84 7.81 -33.27
C ASP A 288 -20.62 8.44 -31.88
N ARG A 289 -21.69 8.70 -31.13
CA ARG A 289 -21.61 9.21 -29.74
C ARG A 289 -21.56 8.10 -28.70
N ALA A 290 -21.63 6.83 -29.09
CA ALA A 290 -21.60 5.70 -28.20
C ALA A 290 -20.20 5.61 -27.51
N ALA A 291 -20.18 5.52 -26.17
CA ALA A 291 -18.95 5.34 -25.40
C ALA A 291 -18.36 3.94 -25.63
N ARG A 292 -17.06 3.88 -25.85
CA ARG A 292 -16.29 2.65 -26.11
C ARG A 292 -15.49 2.18 -24.88
N SER A 293 -15.44 3.01 -23.85
CA SER A 293 -14.77 2.73 -22.59
C SER A 293 -15.52 3.33 -21.40
N VAL A 294 -15.23 2.87 -20.19
CA VAL A 294 -15.83 3.43 -18.98
C VAL A 294 -15.43 4.91 -18.80
N ASP A 295 -14.22 5.28 -19.17
CA ASP A 295 -13.77 6.68 -19.11
C ASP A 295 -14.63 7.58 -20.05
N GLU A 296 -14.98 7.06 -21.22
CA GLU A 296 -15.88 7.78 -22.15
C GLU A 296 -17.31 7.86 -21.61
N ILE A 297 -17.80 6.86 -20.85
CA ILE A 297 -19.10 6.95 -20.17
C ILE A 297 -19.08 8.07 -19.13
N PHE A 298 -18.03 8.19 -18.32
CA PHE A 298 -17.90 9.32 -17.38
C PHE A 298 -17.80 10.67 -18.12
N ALA A 299 -17.07 10.71 -19.23
CA ALA A 299 -16.99 11.92 -20.05
C ALA A 299 -18.35 12.32 -20.65
N ALA A 300 -19.17 11.35 -21.08
CA ALA A 300 -20.53 11.57 -21.57
C ALA A 300 -21.46 12.03 -20.43
N LEU A 301 -21.37 11.41 -19.25
CA LEU A 301 -22.10 11.83 -18.05
C LEU A 301 -21.85 13.33 -17.74
N ARG A 302 -20.61 13.77 -17.74
CA ARG A 302 -20.25 15.19 -17.51
C ARG A 302 -20.80 16.15 -18.54
N LYS A 303 -21.20 15.62 -19.71
CA LYS A 303 -21.88 16.37 -20.79
C LYS A 303 -23.38 16.27 -20.71
N GLY A 304 -23.97 15.61 -19.71
CA GLY A 304 -25.38 15.47 -19.50
C GLY A 304 -26.04 14.34 -20.32
N ASP A 305 -25.27 13.32 -20.73
CA ASP A 305 -25.83 12.15 -21.42
C ASP A 305 -26.66 11.30 -20.46
N ALA A 306 -27.97 11.16 -20.75
CA ALA A 306 -28.90 10.46 -19.87
C ALA A 306 -28.64 8.94 -19.77
N VAL A 307 -28.08 8.30 -20.81
CA VAL A 307 -27.75 6.88 -20.79
C VAL A 307 -26.53 6.66 -19.89
N ALA A 308 -25.52 7.52 -20.01
CA ALA A 308 -24.35 7.50 -19.16
C ALA A 308 -24.73 7.77 -17.69
N GLU A 309 -25.60 8.73 -17.42
CA GLU A 309 -26.11 9.04 -16.09
C GLU A 309 -26.77 7.83 -15.43
N ARG A 310 -27.73 7.20 -16.10
CA ARG A 310 -28.40 5.99 -15.60
C ARG A 310 -27.42 4.83 -15.41
N THR A 311 -26.43 4.69 -16.31
CA THR A 311 -25.42 3.64 -16.21
C THR A 311 -24.58 3.78 -14.93
N ILE A 312 -24.11 4.99 -14.64
CA ILE A 312 -23.30 5.25 -13.45
C ILE A 312 -24.15 5.20 -12.17
N ASP A 313 -25.40 5.66 -12.22
CA ASP A 313 -26.32 5.58 -11.08
C ASP A 313 -26.63 4.12 -10.68
N GLU A 314 -27.02 3.27 -11.64
CA GLU A 314 -27.24 1.84 -11.40
C GLU A 314 -25.95 1.14 -10.90
N THR A 315 -24.78 1.53 -11.44
CA THR A 315 -23.49 1.02 -10.99
C THR A 315 -23.20 1.43 -9.54
N ALA A 316 -23.43 2.69 -9.19
CA ALA A 316 -23.24 3.21 -7.83
C ALA A 316 -24.16 2.51 -6.82
N ARG A 317 -25.41 2.23 -7.21
CA ARG A 317 -26.36 1.49 -6.37
C ARG A 317 -25.90 0.06 -6.09
N LEU A 318 -25.41 -0.66 -7.10
CA LEU A 318 -24.86 -2.00 -6.94
C LEU A 318 -23.59 -1.98 -6.11
N PHE A 319 -22.71 -1.00 -6.33
CA PHE A 319 -21.51 -0.83 -5.52
C PHE A 319 -21.87 -0.61 -4.04
N ALA A 320 -22.89 0.21 -3.78
CA ALA A 320 -23.39 0.45 -2.43
C ALA A 320 -23.90 -0.83 -1.74
N PHE A 321 -24.47 -1.81 -2.47
CA PHE A 321 -24.84 -3.11 -1.87
C PHE A 321 -23.62 -3.84 -1.32
N GLY A 322 -22.51 -3.85 -2.05
CA GLY A 322 -21.24 -4.42 -1.55
C GLY A 322 -20.71 -3.68 -0.34
N LEU A 323 -20.74 -2.34 -0.35
CA LEU A 323 -20.29 -1.51 0.76
C LEU A 323 -21.18 -1.66 2.00
N LEU A 324 -22.50 -1.78 1.85
CA LEU A 324 -23.42 -2.08 2.95
C LEU A 324 -23.21 -3.48 3.51
N SER A 325 -22.97 -4.49 2.65
CA SER A 325 -22.65 -5.84 3.10
C SER A 325 -21.35 -5.84 3.93
N LEU A 326 -20.33 -5.12 3.47
CA LEU A 326 -19.08 -4.92 4.21
C LEU A 326 -19.33 -4.23 5.56
N THR A 327 -20.12 -3.15 5.57
CA THR A 327 -20.46 -2.43 6.80
C THR A 327 -21.15 -3.34 7.81
N ALA A 328 -22.12 -4.14 7.35
CA ALA A 328 -22.85 -5.07 8.22
C ALA A 328 -21.98 -6.20 8.84
N ILE A 329 -20.85 -6.56 8.20
CA ILE A 329 -19.97 -7.65 8.66
C ILE A 329 -18.80 -7.13 9.48
N ILE A 330 -18.22 -5.99 9.10
CA ILE A 330 -16.94 -5.51 9.62
C ILE A 330 -17.11 -4.26 10.50
N ASP A 331 -18.14 -3.43 10.24
CA ASP A 331 -18.36 -2.12 10.90
C ASP A 331 -17.08 -1.25 10.94
N PRO A 332 -16.52 -0.86 9.76
CA PRO A 332 -15.26 -0.14 9.72
C PRO A 332 -15.47 1.35 10.06
N ASP A 333 -14.47 2.00 10.67
CA ASP A 333 -14.46 3.45 10.89
C ASP A 333 -14.54 4.21 9.56
N MET A 334 -13.88 3.67 8.52
CA MET A 334 -13.79 4.30 7.21
C MET A 334 -13.71 3.27 6.09
N ILE A 335 -14.32 3.63 4.94
CA ILE A 335 -14.13 2.95 3.65
C ILE A 335 -13.47 3.93 2.68
N VAL A 336 -12.28 3.58 2.21
CA VAL A 336 -11.59 4.34 1.17
C VAL A 336 -11.86 3.69 -0.19
N LEU A 337 -12.37 4.47 -1.13
CA LEU A 337 -12.64 4.01 -2.50
C LEU A 337 -11.42 4.27 -3.38
N GLY A 338 -10.91 3.21 -3.99
CA GLY A 338 -9.74 3.21 -4.87
C GLY A 338 -10.04 2.65 -6.26
N GLY A 339 -8.98 2.45 -7.05
CA GLY A 339 -9.07 2.00 -8.44
C GLY A 339 -9.48 3.11 -9.40
N SER A 340 -9.26 2.93 -10.70
CA SER A 340 -9.49 3.98 -11.70
C SER A 340 -10.96 4.41 -11.84
N ILE A 341 -11.89 3.50 -11.54
CA ILE A 341 -13.32 3.75 -11.57
C ILE A 341 -13.82 4.22 -10.20
N GLY A 342 -13.36 3.56 -9.12
CA GLY A 342 -13.83 3.82 -7.76
C GLY A 342 -13.50 5.22 -7.22
N ILE A 343 -12.48 5.90 -7.78
CA ILE A 343 -12.12 7.27 -7.41
C ILE A 343 -12.89 8.35 -8.20
N GLN A 344 -13.71 7.98 -9.17
CA GLN A 344 -14.46 8.97 -9.96
C GLN A 344 -15.46 9.71 -9.06
N PRO A 345 -15.41 11.06 -9.00
CA PRO A 345 -16.22 11.85 -8.06
C PRO A 345 -17.71 11.53 -8.15
N GLU A 346 -18.23 11.34 -9.36
CA GLU A 346 -19.64 11.07 -9.62
C GLU A 346 -20.08 9.71 -9.08
N LEU A 347 -19.17 8.72 -9.09
CA LEU A 347 -19.43 7.40 -8.50
C LEU A 347 -19.34 7.45 -6.96
N VAL A 348 -18.32 8.11 -6.43
CA VAL A 348 -18.12 8.29 -5.00
C VAL A 348 -19.33 8.97 -4.35
N GLU A 349 -19.80 10.07 -4.96
CA GLU A 349 -20.94 10.83 -4.47
C GLU A 349 -22.22 9.96 -4.43
N ARG A 350 -22.56 9.29 -5.53
CA ARG A 350 -23.76 8.46 -5.65
C ARG A 350 -23.70 7.23 -4.74
N ALA A 351 -22.58 6.51 -4.72
CA ALA A 351 -22.40 5.36 -3.85
C ALA A 351 -22.50 5.74 -2.37
N THR A 352 -21.91 6.87 -1.98
CA THR A 352 -22.02 7.41 -0.60
C THR A 352 -23.47 7.77 -0.25
N ALA A 353 -24.21 8.37 -1.19
CA ALA A 353 -25.63 8.69 -0.99
C ALA A 353 -26.47 7.41 -0.79
N TYR A 354 -26.25 6.37 -1.59
CA TYR A 354 -26.92 5.08 -1.43
C TYR A 354 -26.58 4.38 -0.11
N VAL A 355 -25.32 4.40 0.32
CA VAL A 355 -24.92 3.82 1.61
C VAL A 355 -25.57 4.57 2.77
N LYS A 356 -25.61 5.90 2.71
CA LYS A 356 -26.31 6.73 3.74
C LYS A 356 -27.82 6.46 3.76
N ALA A 357 -28.44 6.22 2.63
CA ALA A 357 -29.85 5.88 2.58
C ALA A 357 -30.16 4.46 3.08
N GLY A 358 -29.18 3.55 3.01
CA GLY A 358 -29.32 2.15 3.41
C GLY A 358 -28.81 1.81 4.81
N SER A 359 -28.28 2.78 5.57
CA SER A 359 -27.73 2.56 6.92
C SER A 359 -28.06 3.72 7.85
N GLU A 360 -28.48 3.42 9.06
CA GLU A 360 -28.68 4.44 10.10
C GLU A 360 -27.36 5.02 10.63
N GLN A 361 -26.29 4.22 10.56
CA GLN A 361 -24.94 4.61 11.00
C GLN A 361 -23.94 4.26 9.90
N PRO A 362 -23.90 5.04 8.80
CA PRO A 362 -23.03 4.78 7.69
C PRO A 362 -21.57 5.07 8.06
N PRO A 363 -20.59 4.25 7.60
CA PRO A 363 -19.19 4.53 7.78
C PRO A 363 -18.79 5.78 7.01
N HIS A 364 -17.67 6.39 7.39
CA HIS A 364 -17.09 7.48 6.60
C HIS A 364 -16.56 6.92 5.27
N ILE A 365 -17.03 7.47 4.14
CA ILE A 365 -16.59 7.07 2.80
C ILE A 365 -15.82 8.22 2.15
N ALA A 366 -14.64 7.93 1.61
CA ALA A 366 -13.81 8.91 0.91
C ALA A 366 -13.07 8.29 -0.26
N ALA A 367 -12.80 9.10 -1.29
CA ALA A 367 -11.88 8.68 -2.36
C ALA A 367 -10.44 8.60 -1.84
N SER A 368 -9.67 7.65 -2.37
CA SER A 368 -8.24 7.47 -2.09
C SER A 368 -7.46 8.80 -2.25
N ALA A 369 -6.64 9.11 -1.26
CA ALA A 369 -5.70 10.25 -1.35
C ALA A 369 -4.43 9.89 -2.14
N LEU A 370 -4.06 8.63 -2.15
CA LEU A 370 -2.86 8.13 -2.83
C LEU A 370 -3.13 7.71 -4.28
N GLY A 371 -4.39 7.51 -4.64
CA GLY A 371 -4.80 7.12 -5.98
C GLY A 371 -4.09 5.86 -6.45
N ASN A 372 -3.47 5.93 -7.62
CA ASN A 372 -2.76 4.81 -8.23
C ASN A 372 -1.39 4.50 -7.58
N ARG A 373 -0.99 5.18 -6.52
CA ARG A 373 0.23 4.92 -5.74
C ARG A 373 -0.05 4.20 -4.43
N ALA A 374 -1.31 3.93 -4.08
CA ALA A 374 -1.67 3.35 -2.79
C ALA A 374 -0.93 2.03 -2.52
N THR A 375 -0.93 1.10 -3.48
CA THR A 375 -0.19 -0.17 -3.41
C THR A 375 1.30 0.04 -3.22
N LEU A 376 1.91 0.92 -4.03
CA LEU A 376 3.35 1.22 -3.96
C LEU A 376 3.75 1.80 -2.59
N ILE A 377 2.98 2.75 -2.08
CA ILE A 377 3.21 3.36 -0.76
C ILE A 377 3.04 2.32 0.35
N GLY A 378 2.04 1.44 0.25
CA GLY A 378 1.86 0.34 1.18
C GLY A 378 3.00 -0.68 1.14
N ALA A 379 3.56 -0.95 -0.04
CA ALA A 379 4.75 -1.79 -0.19
C ALA A 379 5.96 -1.19 0.53
N LEU A 380 6.20 0.12 0.35
CA LEU A 380 7.28 0.83 1.06
C LEU A 380 7.05 0.83 2.57
N ALA A 381 5.83 1.11 3.03
CA ALA A 381 5.46 1.07 4.45
C ALA A 381 5.75 -0.30 5.06
N THR A 382 5.34 -1.37 4.37
CA THR A 382 5.57 -2.75 4.80
C THR A 382 7.06 -3.08 4.85
N GLY A 383 7.83 -2.68 3.84
CA GLY A 383 9.28 -2.90 3.78
C GLY A 383 10.02 -2.18 4.90
N LEU A 384 9.66 -0.94 5.20
CA LEU A 384 10.23 -0.16 6.30
C LEU A 384 9.88 -0.77 7.65
N ALA A 385 8.64 -1.20 7.87
CA ALA A 385 8.23 -1.88 9.10
C ALA A 385 9.01 -3.19 9.30
N GLN A 386 9.12 -4.03 8.27
CA GLN A 386 9.90 -5.27 8.32
C GLN A 386 11.39 -5.03 8.56
N LEU A 387 11.94 -3.96 7.99
CA LEU A 387 13.34 -3.57 8.24
C LEU A 387 13.53 -3.19 9.70
N GLN A 388 12.65 -2.35 10.26
CA GLN A 388 12.68 -1.97 11.67
C GLN A 388 12.60 -3.20 12.59
N GLU A 389 11.67 -4.13 12.31
CA GLU A 389 11.57 -5.39 13.06
C GLU A 389 12.86 -6.21 13.02
N SER A 390 13.47 -6.33 11.85
CA SER A 390 14.67 -7.16 11.70
C SER A 390 15.91 -6.55 12.32
N VAL A 391 16.05 -5.22 12.26
CA VAL A 391 17.22 -4.50 12.82
C VAL A 391 17.14 -4.41 14.34
N PHE A 392 15.95 -4.21 14.88
CA PHE A 392 15.76 -3.98 16.31
C PHE A 392 15.25 -5.23 17.06
N ALA A 393 15.12 -6.37 16.36
CA ALA A 393 14.75 -7.70 16.89
C ALA A 393 13.52 -7.70 17.81
N ILE A 394 12.49 -6.91 17.46
CA ILE A 394 11.29 -6.75 18.28
C ILE A 394 10.09 -7.24 17.52
N PRO A 395 9.39 -8.30 18.00
CA PRO A 395 8.07 -8.64 17.50
C PRO A 395 7.14 -7.46 17.75
N THR A 396 6.67 -6.81 16.69
CA THR A 396 5.74 -5.70 16.85
C THR A 396 4.32 -6.25 17.03
N SER A 397 3.71 -5.91 18.14
CA SER A 397 2.25 -6.06 18.34
C SER A 397 1.45 -4.94 17.66
N GLY A 398 2.09 -4.14 16.82
CA GLY A 398 1.52 -3.05 16.02
C GLY A 398 2.60 -2.37 15.19
N PRO A 399 2.26 -1.66 14.11
CA PRO A 399 3.23 -0.94 13.31
C PRO A 399 3.93 0.11 14.16
N PHE A 400 5.26 0.23 14.03
CA PHE A 400 5.97 1.44 14.44
C PHE A 400 5.32 2.61 13.70
N PRO A 401 5.09 3.76 14.36
CA PRO A 401 4.76 4.96 13.63
C PRO A 401 5.93 5.23 12.68
N LEU A 402 5.69 5.02 11.40
CA LEU A 402 6.68 5.38 10.39
C LEU A 402 6.76 6.90 10.37
N PRO A 403 7.96 7.48 10.21
CA PRO A 403 8.10 8.93 10.12
C PRO A 403 7.22 9.45 8.98
N ASP A 404 6.58 10.59 9.19
CA ASP A 404 5.83 11.28 8.14
C ASP A 404 6.82 11.68 7.04
N PRO A 405 6.73 11.18 5.81
CA PRO A 405 7.68 11.47 4.76
C PRO A 405 7.65 12.94 4.29
N GLY A 406 6.76 13.75 4.86
CA GLY A 406 6.56 15.10 4.39
C GLY A 406 5.93 15.17 2.98
N PRO A 407 5.70 16.37 2.43
CA PRO A 407 5.18 16.51 1.08
C PRO A 407 6.21 16.01 0.05
N HIS A 408 5.77 15.13 -0.84
CA HIS A 408 6.60 14.52 -1.90
C HIS A 408 7.21 15.63 -2.80
N PRO A 409 8.53 15.64 -3.06
CA PRO A 409 9.19 16.64 -3.88
C PRO A 409 8.69 16.72 -5.35
N ALA A 410 8.00 15.70 -5.86
CA ALA A 410 7.41 15.69 -7.20
C ALA A 410 6.19 16.63 -7.39
N ARG A 411 5.71 17.32 -6.34
CA ARG A 411 4.67 18.35 -6.48
C ARG A 411 5.20 19.77 -6.63
N ALA A 412 6.52 19.97 -6.52
CA ALA A 412 7.14 21.24 -6.83
C ALA A 412 7.63 21.25 -8.28
N GLY A 413 6.74 21.56 -9.22
CA GLY A 413 7.13 21.95 -10.58
C GLY A 413 6.93 20.91 -11.67
N LYS A 414 5.69 20.63 -12.05
CA LYS A 414 5.29 20.55 -13.46
C LYS A 414 3.96 21.28 -13.61
N PRO A 415 3.84 22.21 -14.58
CA PRO A 415 2.55 22.79 -14.90
C PRO A 415 1.61 21.69 -15.36
N ALA A 416 0.33 21.83 -15.04
CA ALA A 416 -0.73 21.01 -15.55
C ALA A 416 -0.54 20.84 -17.07
N LEU A 417 -0.22 19.63 -17.51
CA LEU A 417 -0.43 19.25 -18.88
C LEU A 417 -1.94 19.03 -19.00
N GLU A 418 -2.58 20.01 -19.63
CA GLU A 418 -3.90 19.88 -20.24
C GLU A 418 -3.95 18.62 -21.10
N LEU A 419 -5.05 17.92 -20.95
CA LEU A 419 -5.70 16.84 -21.69
C LEU A 419 -5.89 15.57 -20.87
#